data_3e7fd151cb9854733c415a4f9da5ce1c
#
_entry.id   3e7fd151cb9854733c415a4f9da5ce1c
#
_cell.length_a   1.000
_cell.length_b   1.000
_cell.length_c   1.000
_cell.angle_alpha   90.00
_cell.angle_beta   90.00
_cell.angle_gamma   90.00
#
_symmetry.space_group_name_H-M   'P 1'
#
loop_
_entity.id
_entity.type
_entity.pdbx_description
1 polymer ?
#
loop_
_entity_poly.entity_id
_entity_poly.type
_entity_poly.pdbx_seq_one_letter_code
_entity_poly.pdbx_strand_id
1 'polypeptide(L)'
;MSLLKVTNLSQCFMDKSLYEKANFDLFKGEHIGVVGQNGTGKSTLIKILLGEVVPDSGEIKWQPNINIGHLDQYAEINRDTTISLYLHTAFEELYKIEKEMNLLYQKSAISENEQYLIKASDYQEQLIASNFYSIDNEINKIANGLGLDSIGMNRVVRELSGGQRAKVILAKLLLSNHDVLLLDEPTNFLD
;
A
#
# COMPACT_ATOMS: atom_id res chain seq x y z
N MET A 1 -5.33 20.81 1.77
CA MET A 1 -4.88 20.45 3.11
C MET A 1 -3.59 19.64 2.94
N SER A 2 -2.52 19.94 3.69
CA SER A 2 -1.25 19.20 3.56
C SER A 2 -1.41 17.81 4.16
N LEU A 3 -0.97 16.77 3.44
CA LEU A 3 -0.93 15.38 3.92
C LEU A 3 0.29 15.14 4.81
N LEU A 4 1.42 15.80 4.48
CA LEU A 4 2.67 15.76 5.22
C LEU A 4 3.24 17.18 5.30
N LYS A 5 3.75 17.53 6.48
CA LYS A 5 4.56 18.74 6.69
C LYS A 5 5.86 18.38 7.38
N VAL A 6 6.97 18.76 6.78
CA VAL A 6 8.31 18.61 7.31
C VAL A 6 8.91 19.98 7.56
N THR A 7 9.40 20.21 8.78
CA THR A 7 9.90 21.51 9.21
C THR A 7 11.27 21.38 9.85
N ASN A 8 12.25 22.12 9.31
CA ASN A 8 13.63 22.21 9.82
C ASN A 8 14.30 20.84 10.05
N LEU A 9 14.00 19.87 9.20
CA LEU A 9 14.55 18.51 9.28
C LEU A 9 16.06 18.53 9.08
N SER A 10 16.82 18.04 10.06
CA SER A 10 18.27 17.83 9.95
C SER A 10 18.63 16.43 10.35
N GLN A 11 19.57 15.84 9.62
CA GLN A 11 20.08 14.50 9.87
C GLN A 11 21.54 14.39 9.46
N CYS A 12 22.36 13.86 10.34
CA CYS A 12 23.74 13.47 10.07
C CYS A 12 23.88 11.96 10.13
N PHE A 13 24.81 11.44 9.36
CA PHE A 13 25.23 10.04 9.44
C PHE A 13 26.74 10.01 9.63
N MET A 14 27.18 9.61 10.82
CA MET A 14 28.55 9.80 11.29
C MET A 14 28.94 11.28 11.17
N ASP A 15 29.98 11.62 10.42
CA ASP A 15 30.48 12.99 10.23
C ASP A 15 29.91 13.68 8.97
N LYS A 16 28.94 13.03 8.28
CA LYS A 16 28.35 13.57 7.05
C LYS A 16 26.95 14.09 7.30
N SER A 17 26.74 15.40 7.08
CA SER A 17 25.38 15.97 7.03
C SER A 17 24.64 15.46 5.80
N LEU A 18 23.45 14.87 6.00
CA LEU A 18 22.56 14.44 4.94
C LEU A 18 21.56 15.54 4.59
N TYR A 19 20.98 16.18 5.58
CA TYR A 19 20.04 17.30 5.45
C TYR A 19 20.33 18.36 6.50
N GLU A 20 20.12 19.63 6.12
CA GLU A 20 20.24 20.77 7.02
C GLU A 20 18.99 21.64 6.87
N LYS A 21 18.17 21.65 7.94
CA LYS A 21 16.94 22.46 8.04
C LYS A 21 16.02 22.32 6.81
N ALA A 22 15.89 21.10 6.30
CA ALA A 22 15.03 20.83 5.15
C ALA A 22 13.56 21.08 5.51
N ASN A 23 12.84 21.73 4.59
CA ASN A 23 11.43 22.03 4.72
C ASN A 23 10.71 21.66 3.45
N PHE A 24 9.62 20.91 3.54
CA PHE A 24 8.71 20.65 2.43
C PHE A 24 7.34 20.20 2.94
N ASP A 25 6.35 20.39 2.10
CA ASP A 25 4.98 19.93 2.31
C ASP A 25 4.59 18.99 1.15
N LEU A 26 3.71 18.02 1.44
CA LEU A 26 3.07 17.17 0.44
C LEU A 26 1.55 17.39 0.50
N PHE A 27 0.94 17.69 -0.65
CA PHE A 27 -0.50 17.86 -0.77
C PHE A 27 -1.13 16.69 -1.55
N LYS A 28 -2.44 16.56 -1.42
CA LYS A 28 -3.18 15.50 -2.13
C LYS A 28 -3.03 15.64 -3.64
N GLY A 29 -2.66 14.54 -4.29
CA GLY A 29 -2.45 14.48 -5.74
C GLY A 29 -1.09 14.99 -6.21
N GLU A 30 -0.20 15.40 -5.30
CA GLU A 30 1.17 15.78 -5.65
C GLU A 30 2.11 14.57 -5.74
N HIS A 31 3.14 14.73 -6.56
CA HIS A 31 4.26 13.79 -6.70
C HIS A 31 5.56 14.51 -6.39
N ILE A 32 6.29 14.05 -5.39
CA ILE A 32 7.59 14.59 -5.01
C ILE A 32 8.68 13.59 -5.41
N GLY A 33 9.60 14.01 -6.29
CA GLY A 33 10.78 13.25 -6.65
C GLY A 33 11.98 13.69 -5.82
N VAL A 34 12.55 12.76 -5.03
CA VAL A 34 13.80 12.99 -4.29
C VAL A 34 14.96 12.48 -5.14
N VAL A 35 15.78 13.40 -5.64
CA VAL A 35 16.91 13.09 -6.52
C VAL A 35 18.24 13.35 -5.82
N GLY A 36 19.24 12.54 -6.11
CA GLY A 36 20.58 12.65 -5.55
C GLY A 36 21.43 11.41 -5.84
N GLN A 37 22.73 11.52 -5.67
CA GLN A 37 23.66 10.41 -5.81
C GLN A 37 23.42 9.31 -4.75
N ASN A 38 23.98 8.12 -4.94
CA ASN A 38 23.93 7.08 -3.93
C ASN A 38 24.65 7.52 -2.65
N GLY A 39 24.04 7.21 -1.49
CA GLY A 39 24.58 7.61 -0.18
C GLY A 39 24.32 9.06 0.22
N THR A 40 23.41 9.80 -0.47
CA THR A 40 22.98 11.16 -0.07
C THR A 40 21.85 11.16 0.95
N GLY A 41 21.34 9.98 1.33
CA GLY A 41 20.30 9.86 2.36
C GLY A 41 18.88 9.67 1.86
N LYS A 42 18.63 9.41 0.55
CA LYS A 42 17.27 9.20 0.03
C LYS A 42 16.46 8.17 0.82
N SER A 43 17.03 6.97 1.00
CA SER A 43 16.39 5.90 1.80
C SER A 43 16.29 6.28 3.28
N THR A 44 17.24 7.06 3.81
CA THR A 44 17.18 7.58 5.19
C THR A 44 15.99 8.52 5.37
N LEU A 45 15.71 9.38 4.38
CA LEU A 45 14.53 10.26 4.42
C LEU A 45 13.24 9.43 4.50
N ILE A 46 13.11 8.39 3.67
CA ILE A 46 11.93 7.51 3.71
C ILE A 46 11.78 6.87 5.09
N LYS A 47 12.86 6.33 5.67
CA LYS A 47 12.84 5.75 7.02
C LYS A 47 12.46 6.75 8.10
N ILE A 48 12.93 7.99 7.98
CA ILE A 48 12.55 9.07 8.88
C ILE A 48 11.05 9.40 8.74
N LEU A 49 10.53 9.47 7.52
CA LEU A 49 9.11 9.72 7.25
C LEU A 49 8.21 8.59 7.76
N LEU A 50 8.69 7.34 7.74
CA LEU A 50 8.00 6.17 8.31
C LEU A 50 8.11 6.10 9.84
N GLY A 51 8.96 6.94 10.46
CA GLY A 51 9.20 6.91 11.91
C GLY A 51 10.14 5.78 12.36
N GLU A 52 10.80 5.09 11.43
CA GLU A 52 11.80 4.04 11.73
C GLU A 52 13.13 4.63 12.22
N VAL A 53 13.42 5.85 11.82
CA VAL A 53 14.60 6.62 12.24
C VAL A 53 14.14 7.94 12.83
N VAL A 54 14.64 8.25 14.03
CA VAL A 54 14.41 9.55 14.67
C VAL A 54 15.42 10.55 14.10
N PRO A 55 14.98 11.69 13.53
CA PRO A 55 15.90 12.71 13.03
C PRO A 55 16.64 13.42 14.16
N ASP A 56 17.82 13.97 13.84
CA ASP A 56 18.62 14.75 14.82
C ASP A 56 17.91 16.02 15.27
N SER A 57 17.15 16.66 14.36
CA SER A 57 16.29 17.80 14.66
C SER A 57 15.22 17.99 13.59
N GLY A 58 14.21 18.80 13.93
CA GLY A 58 13.08 19.11 13.06
C GLY A 58 11.82 18.35 13.46
N GLU A 59 10.75 18.60 12.73
CA GLU A 59 9.43 18.06 13.02
C GLU A 59 8.79 17.50 11.76
N ILE A 60 8.15 16.34 11.91
CA ILE A 60 7.38 15.68 10.86
C ILE A 60 5.94 15.56 11.34
N LYS A 61 5.01 16.12 10.58
CA LYS A 61 3.59 16.06 10.87
C LYS A 61 2.84 15.44 9.72
N TRP A 62 2.31 14.24 9.94
CA TRP A 62 1.34 13.63 9.05
C TRP A 62 -0.08 14.08 9.40
N GLN A 63 -0.94 14.14 8.40
CA GLN A 63 -2.39 14.30 8.63
C GLN A 63 -2.88 13.12 9.47
N PRO A 64 -3.77 13.35 10.47
CA PRO A 64 -4.34 12.26 11.27
C PRO A 64 -5.04 11.20 10.40
N ASN A 65 -4.90 9.93 10.77
CA ASN A 65 -5.53 8.77 10.10
C ASN A 65 -5.11 8.58 8.63
N ILE A 66 -3.93 9.11 8.24
CA ILE A 66 -3.40 8.88 6.89
C ILE A 66 -2.89 7.45 6.75
N ASN A 67 -3.24 6.82 5.63
CA ASN A 67 -2.75 5.49 5.29
C ASN A 67 -1.53 5.61 4.36
N ILE A 68 -0.35 5.21 4.88
CA ILE A 68 0.91 5.31 4.16
C ILE A 68 1.31 3.94 3.65
N GLY A 69 1.45 3.81 2.34
CA GLY A 69 2.04 2.65 1.70
C GLY A 69 3.56 2.84 1.52
N HIS A 70 4.31 1.79 1.79
CA HIS A 70 5.76 1.76 1.60
C HIS A 70 6.15 0.47 0.90
N LEU A 71 7.08 0.57 -0.06
CA LEU A 71 7.65 -0.59 -0.73
C LEU A 71 8.73 -1.21 0.15
N ASP A 72 8.35 -2.20 0.93
CA ASP A 72 9.31 -3.00 1.70
C ASP A 72 9.84 -4.15 0.84
N GLN A 73 11.13 -4.08 0.49
CA GLN A 73 11.83 -5.13 -0.26
C GLN A 73 11.93 -6.47 0.51
N TYR A 74 11.79 -6.40 1.84
CA TYR A 74 11.85 -7.56 2.73
C TYR A 74 10.48 -8.00 3.23
N ALA A 75 9.39 -7.42 2.67
CA ALA A 75 8.04 -7.83 3.06
C ALA A 75 7.91 -9.36 3.02
N GLU A 76 7.53 -9.94 4.15
CA GLU A 76 7.29 -11.37 4.24
C GLU A 76 6.07 -11.75 3.40
N ILE A 77 6.33 -12.35 2.25
CA ILE A 77 5.29 -12.97 1.43
C ILE A 77 5.19 -14.43 1.85
N ASN A 78 3.98 -14.91 2.10
CA ASN A 78 3.75 -16.34 2.18
C ASN A 78 4.19 -16.98 0.85
N ARG A 79 5.30 -17.71 0.89
CA ARG A 79 5.96 -18.27 -0.29
C ARG A 79 5.16 -19.35 -1.00
N ASP A 80 4.16 -19.93 -0.32
CA ASP A 80 3.33 -21.02 -0.82
C ASP A 80 1.99 -20.53 -1.44
N THR A 81 1.79 -19.20 -1.51
CA THR A 81 0.63 -18.61 -2.19
C THR A 81 0.91 -18.35 -3.68
N THR A 82 -0.13 -18.29 -4.50
CA THR A 82 -0.03 -17.85 -5.90
C THR A 82 0.01 -16.33 -5.99
N ILE A 83 0.50 -15.80 -7.14
CA ILE A 83 0.48 -14.36 -7.42
C ILE A 83 -0.96 -13.83 -7.26
N SER A 84 -1.93 -14.47 -7.89
CA SER A 84 -3.34 -14.07 -7.83
C SER A 84 -3.85 -13.98 -6.38
N LEU A 85 -3.69 -15.03 -5.59
CA LEU A 85 -4.14 -15.04 -4.19
C LEU A 85 -3.44 -13.96 -3.36
N TYR A 86 -2.14 -13.73 -3.59
CA TYR A 86 -1.41 -12.68 -2.89
C TYR A 86 -1.95 -11.30 -3.23
N LEU A 87 -2.27 -11.02 -4.50
CA LEU A 87 -2.83 -9.72 -4.89
C LEU A 87 -4.23 -9.50 -4.31
N HIS A 88 -5.06 -10.53 -4.21
CA HIS A 88 -6.38 -10.46 -3.56
C HIS A 88 -6.28 -10.07 -2.07
N THR A 89 -5.14 -10.34 -1.40
CA THR A 89 -4.96 -9.89 -0.01
C THR A 89 -4.91 -8.37 0.16
N ALA A 90 -4.76 -7.60 -0.92
CA ALA A 90 -4.90 -6.14 -0.88
C ALA A 90 -6.33 -5.70 -0.51
N PHE A 91 -7.32 -6.56 -0.72
CA PHE A 91 -8.75 -6.33 -0.51
C PHE A 91 -9.34 -7.17 0.64
N GLU A 92 -8.48 -7.69 1.52
CA GLU A 92 -8.88 -8.63 2.59
C GLU A 92 -10.04 -8.08 3.45
N GLU A 93 -10.04 -6.77 3.76
CA GLU A 93 -11.11 -6.15 4.53
C GLU A 93 -12.46 -6.18 3.79
N LEU A 94 -12.46 -5.98 2.49
CA LEU A 94 -13.68 -6.06 1.68
C LEU A 94 -14.22 -7.49 1.62
N TYR A 95 -13.36 -8.48 1.52
CA TYR A 95 -13.76 -9.90 1.60
C TYR A 95 -14.33 -10.29 2.97
N LYS A 96 -13.83 -9.68 4.06
CA LYS A 96 -14.41 -9.85 5.40
C LYS A 96 -15.81 -9.28 5.46
N ILE A 97 -16.01 -8.08 4.92
CA ILE A 97 -17.33 -7.43 4.86
C ILE A 97 -18.31 -8.26 4.04
N GLU A 98 -17.90 -8.77 2.86
CA GLU A 98 -18.72 -9.66 2.04
C GLU A 98 -19.14 -10.92 2.79
N LYS A 99 -18.21 -11.55 3.49
CA LYS A 99 -18.50 -12.74 4.29
C LYS A 99 -19.52 -12.45 5.40
N GLU A 100 -19.37 -11.33 6.10
CA GLU A 100 -20.31 -10.92 7.15
C GLU A 100 -21.69 -10.58 6.55
N MET A 101 -21.75 -9.89 5.43
CA MET A 101 -22.98 -9.61 4.68
C MET A 101 -23.73 -10.90 4.37
N ASN A 102 -23.03 -11.88 3.78
CA ASN A 102 -23.62 -13.17 3.42
C ASN A 102 -24.14 -13.93 4.64
N LEU A 103 -23.42 -13.90 5.79
CA LEU A 103 -23.89 -14.48 7.04
C LEU A 103 -25.15 -13.80 7.57
N LEU A 104 -25.26 -12.49 7.43
CA LEU A 104 -26.46 -11.75 7.87
C LEU A 104 -27.65 -12.07 6.97
N TYR A 105 -27.49 -12.18 5.65
CA TYR A 105 -28.55 -12.64 4.75
C TYR A 105 -29.02 -14.04 5.09
N GLN A 106 -28.13 -14.98 5.40
CA GLN A 106 -28.50 -16.33 5.84
C GLN A 106 -29.30 -16.31 7.16
N LYS A 107 -28.87 -15.49 8.13
CA LYS A 107 -29.59 -15.33 9.40
C LYS A 107 -30.96 -14.69 9.21
N SER A 108 -31.09 -13.70 8.32
CA SER A 108 -32.39 -13.06 8.03
C SER A 108 -33.37 -14.02 7.38
N ALA A 109 -32.91 -14.98 6.60
CA ALA A 109 -33.76 -16.01 5.99
C ALA A 109 -34.31 -17.04 7.02
N ILE A 110 -33.67 -17.17 8.19
CA ILE A 110 -34.07 -18.12 9.24
C ILE A 110 -34.87 -17.44 10.37
N SER A 111 -34.58 -16.16 10.62
CA SER A 111 -35.21 -15.39 11.69
C SER A 111 -36.00 -14.22 11.12
N GLU A 112 -37.14 -13.89 11.72
CA GLU A 112 -37.98 -12.71 11.33
C GLU A 112 -37.38 -11.37 11.77
N ASN A 113 -36.07 -11.34 12.13
CA ASN A 113 -35.41 -10.13 12.60
C ASN A 113 -34.96 -9.25 11.41
N GLU A 114 -35.68 -8.21 11.10
CA GLU A 114 -35.42 -7.24 10.05
C GLU A 114 -34.06 -6.53 10.20
N GLN A 115 -33.50 -6.45 11.42
CA GLN A 115 -32.21 -5.81 11.66
C GLN A 115 -31.06 -6.51 10.92
N TYR A 116 -31.14 -7.82 10.71
CA TYR A 116 -30.13 -8.55 9.92
C TYR A 116 -30.17 -8.12 8.45
N LEU A 117 -31.36 -7.91 7.90
CA LEU A 117 -31.53 -7.47 6.52
C LEU A 117 -31.02 -6.06 6.33
N ILE A 118 -31.34 -5.14 7.23
CA ILE A 118 -30.88 -3.75 7.19
C ILE A 118 -29.35 -3.73 7.21
N LYS A 119 -28.72 -4.39 8.18
CA LYS A 119 -27.25 -4.42 8.29
C LYS A 119 -26.57 -5.09 7.09
N ALA A 120 -27.17 -6.13 6.51
CA ALA A 120 -26.65 -6.76 5.29
C ALA A 120 -26.71 -5.79 4.10
N SER A 121 -27.79 -5.01 3.98
CA SER A 121 -27.92 -3.98 2.95
C SER A 121 -26.88 -2.87 3.11
N ASP A 122 -26.61 -2.41 4.33
CA ASP A 122 -25.57 -1.41 4.61
C ASP A 122 -24.17 -1.93 4.15
N TYR A 123 -23.86 -3.20 4.44
CA TYR A 123 -22.61 -3.81 3.95
C TYR A 123 -22.57 -3.93 2.42
N GLN A 124 -23.70 -4.26 1.80
CA GLN A 124 -23.79 -4.32 0.33
C GLN A 124 -23.55 -2.93 -0.28
N GLU A 125 -24.11 -1.87 0.26
CA GLU A 125 -23.86 -0.50 -0.19
C GLU A 125 -22.39 -0.13 -0.03
N GLN A 126 -21.75 -0.49 1.09
CA GLN A 126 -20.32 -0.29 1.32
C GLN A 126 -19.46 -1.01 0.29
N LEU A 127 -19.78 -2.27 -0.04
CA LEU A 127 -19.05 -3.05 -1.06
C LEU A 127 -19.22 -2.44 -2.46
N ILE A 128 -20.41 -1.97 -2.82
CA ILE A 128 -20.66 -1.27 -4.08
C ILE A 128 -19.87 0.04 -4.14
N ALA A 129 -19.90 0.85 -3.09
CA ALA A 129 -19.14 2.10 -3.02
C ALA A 129 -17.61 1.90 -3.10
N SER A 130 -17.13 0.74 -2.64
CA SER A 130 -15.71 0.35 -2.68
C SER A 130 -15.32 -0.39 -3.98
N ASN A 131 -16.19 -0.44 -4.98
CA ASN A 131 -15.97 -1.17 -6.25
C ASN A 131 -15.59 -2.65 -6.07
N PHE A 132 -16.05 -3.30 -5.00
CA PHE A 132 -15.71 -4.70 -4.67
C PHE A 132 -15.88 -5.66 -5.84
N TYR A 133 -16.97 -5.54 -6.58
CA TYR A 133 -17.28 -6.43 -7.71
C TYR A 133 -16.39 -6.23 -8.96
N SER A 134 -15.49 -5.24 -8.91
CA SER A 134 -14.52 -4.95 -9.98
C SER A 134 -13.08 -5.30 -9.59
N ILE A 135 -12.84 -5.92 -8.43
CA ILE A 135 -11.52 -6.24 -7.90
C ILE A 135 -10.68 -7.03 -8.91
N ASP A 136 -11.24 -8.07 -9.54
CA ASP A 136 -10.51 -8.86 -10.53
C ASP A 136 -10.05 -8.03 -11.73
N ASN A 137 -10.86 -7.07 -12.16
CA ASN A 137 -10.49 -6.17 -13.26
C ASN A 137 -9.35 -5.22 -12.83
N GLU A 138 -9.37 -4.72 -11.61
CA GLU A 138 -8.30 -3.88 -11.08
C GLU A 138 -6.99 -4.66 -10.93
N ILE A 139 -7.06 -5.88 -10.38
CA ILE A 139 -5.90 -6.78 -10.29
C ILE A 139 -5.32 -7.04 -11.68
N ASN A 140 -6.16 -7.41 -12.65
CA ASN A 140 -5.71 -7.68 -14.02
C ASN A 140 -5.09 -6.44 -14.67
N LYS A 141 -5.66 -5.26 -14.49
CA LYS A 141 -5.12 -4.00 -15.01
C LYS A 141 -3.71 -3.71 -14.47
N ILE A 142 -3.50 -3.83 -13.16
CA ILE A 142 -2.20 -3.60 -12.52
C ILE A 142 -1.21 -4.71 -12.90
N ALA A 143 -1.65 -5.97 -12.90
CA ALA A 143 -0.83 -7.11 -13.28
C ALA A 143 -0.32 -6.97 -14.72
N ASN A 144 -1.19 -6.61 -15.67
CA ASN A 144 -0.83 -6.33 -17.07
C ASN A 144 0.19 -5.19 -17.17
N GLY A 145 -0.05 -4.09 -16.46
CA GLY A 145 0.86 -2.93 -16.46
C GLY A 145 2.27 -3.23 -15.96
N LEU A 146 2.42 -4.22 -15.05
CA LEU A 146 3.70 -4.68 -14.51
C LEU A 146 4.26 -5.92 -15.22
N GLY A 147 3.56 -6.44 -16.23
CA GLY A 147 3.97 -7.63 -17.00
C GLY A 147 3.86 -8.94 -16.22
N LEU A 148 3.02 -9.01 -15.19
CA LEU A 148 2.82 -10.22 -14.38
C LEU A 148 2.09 -11.33 -15.14
N ASP A 149 1.31 -11.00 -16.18
CA ASP A 149 0.62 -11.99 -17.01
C ASP A 149 1.59 -12.92 -17.73
N SER A 150 2.72 -12.39 -18.18
CA SER A 150 3.77 -13.18 -18.82
C SER A 150 4.42 -14.18 -17.86
N ILE A 151 4.34 -13.92 -16.56
CA ILE A 151 4.83 -14.80 -15.49
C ILE A 151 3.81 -15.91 -15.20
N GLY A 152 2.52 -15.57 -15.28
CA GLY A 152 1.38 -16.45 -14.99
C GLY A 152 0.84 -16.26 -13.57
N MET A 153 -0.40 -15.77 -13.46
CA MET A 153 -1.03 -15.40 -12.19
C MET A 153 -1.21 -16.57 -11.20
N ASN A 154 -1.25 -17.80 -11.69
CA ASN A 154 -1.35 -19.01 -10.87
C ASN A 154 0.01 -19.52 -10.38
N ARG A 155 1.11 -18.88 -10.77
CA ARG A 155 2.44 -19.28 -10.35
C ARG A 155 2.65 -19.00 -8.88
N VAL A 156 3.33 -19.90 -8.18
CA VAL A 156 3.60 -19.79 -6.74
C VAL A 156 4.75 -18.81 -6.49
N VAL A 157 4.61 -17.97 -5.49
CA VAL A 157 5.58 -16.88 -5.20
C VAL A 157 7.01 -17.39 -4.95
N ARG A 158 7.19 -18.59 -4.36
CA ARG A 158 8.52 -19.17 -4.14
C ARG A 158 9.31 -19.43 -5.43
N GLU A 159 8.62 -19.58 -6.58
CA GLU A 159 9.23 -19.87 -7.88
C GLU A 159 9.68 -18.61 -8.63
N LEU A 160 9.37 -17.44 -8.07
CA LEU A 160 9.67 -16.15 -8.68
C LEU A 160 11.12 -15.74 -8.43
N SER A 161 11.74 -15.13 -9.46
CA SER A 161 12.99 -14.41 -9.29
C SER A 161 12.83 -13.21 -8.33
N GLY A 162 13.94 -12.65 -7.84
CA GLY A 162 13.91 -11.47 -6.99
C GLY A 162 13.15 -10.29 -7.61
N GLY A 163 13.44 -9.98 -8.88
CA GLY A 163 12.75 -8.91 -9.61
C GLY A 163 11.26 -9.20 -9.86
N GLN A 164 10.91 -10.45 -10.21
CA GLN A 164 9.51 -10.85 -10.36
C GLN A 164 8.73 -10.71 -9.04
N ARG A 165 9.36 -11.11 -7.91
CA ARG A 165 8.76 -10.96 -6.58
C ARG A 165 8.56 -9.48 -6.22
N ALA A 166 9.54 -8.63 -6.51
CA ALA A 166 9.44 -7.21 -6.29
C ALA A 166 8.29 -6.57 -7.08
N LYS A 167 8.08 -6.98 -8.35
CA LYS A 167 6.91 -6.56 -9.15
C LYS A 167 5.59 -6.98 -8.52
N VAL A 168 5.50 -8.18 -7.94
CA VAL A 168 4.30 -8.66 -7.24
C VAL A 168 4.03 -7.86 -5.96
N ILE A 169 5.07 -7.51 -5.19
CA ILE A 169 4.93 -6.64 -4.01
C ILE A 169 4.45 -5.25 -4.43
N LEU A 170 5.05 -4.68 -5.46
CA LEU A 170 4.65 -3.38 -6.01
C LEU A 170 3.19 -3.41 -6.50
N ALA A 171 2.78 -4.49 -7.20
CA ALA A 171 1.40 -4.65 -7.63
C ALA A 171 0.42 -4.61 -6.45
N LYS A 172 0.70 -5.35 -5.38
CA LYS A 172 -0.14 -5.33 -4.17
C LYS A 172 -0.18 -3.95 -3.53
N LEU A 173 0.97 -3.25 -3.46
CA LEU A 173 1.04 -1.90 -2.92
C LEU A 173 0.18 -0.91 -3.72
N LEU A 174 0.18 -1.02 -5.05
CA LEU A 174 -0.64 -0.19 -5.94
C LEU A 174 -2.14 -0.52 -5.87
N LEU A 175 -2.49 -1.76 -5.56
CA LEU A 175 -3.89 -2.21 -5.37
C LEU A 175 -4.43 -1.80 -4.01
N SER A 176 -3.57 -1.66 -3.00
CA SER A 176 -3.99 -1.25 -1.67
C SER A 176 -4.33 0.24 -1.65
N ASN A 177 -5.40 0.59 -0.97
CA ASN A 177 -5.88 1.99 -0.90
C ASN A 177 -5.02 2.78 0.08
N HIS A 178 -3.98 3.44 -0.43
CA HIS A 178 -3.09 4.32 0.33
C HIS A 178 -3.32 5.79 -0.04
N ASP A 179 -3.26 6.68 0.97
CA ASP A 179 -3.32 8.12 0.76
C ASP A 179 -1.97 8.66 0.26
N VAL A 180 -0.88 8.04 0.68
CA VAL A 180 0.50 8.37 0.28
C VAL A 180 1.30 7.09 0.02
N LEU A 181 2.08 7.10 -1.05
CA LEU A 181 3.03 6.04 -1.36
C LEU A 181 4.46 6.56 -1.21
N LEU A 182 5.27 5.87 -0.42
CA LEU A 182 6.71 6.11 -0.28
C LEU A 182 7.47 5.02 -1.05
N LEU A 183 8.13 5.39 -2.14
CA LEU A 183 8.82 4.47 -3.02
C LEU A 183 10.33 4.77 -3.03
N ASP A 184 11.14 3.80 -2.63
CA ASP A 184 12.59 3.88 -2.71
C ASP A 184 13.07 3.14 -3.97
N GLU A 185 13.69 3.87 -4.91
CA GLU A 185 14.23 3.37 -6.18
C GLU A 185 13.28 2.41 -6.94
N PRO A 186 12.00 2.79 -7.19
CA PRO A 186 10.99 1.88 -7.73
C PRO A 186 11.34 1.38 -9.15
N THR A 187 12.20 2.08 -9.86
CA THR A 187 12.65 1.70 -11.21
C THR A 187 13.49 0.43 -11.21
N ASN A 188 14.14 0.08 -10.11
CA ASN A 188 14.93 -1.15 -9.99
C ASN A 188 14.07 -2.42 -10.10
N PHE A 189 12.74 -2.28 -10.08
CA PHE A 189 11.77 -3.37 -10.15
C PHE A 189 11.03 -3.43 -11.49
N LEU A 190 11.24 -2.46 -12.38
CA LEU A 190 10.45 -2.31 -13.61
C LEU A 190 11.18 -2.79 -14.88
N ASP A 191 12.45 -3.19 -14.77
CA ASP A 191 13.26 -3.71 -15.89
C ASP A 191 13.01 -5.20 -16.13
#